data_b2f9b0039f364cab5e3fa5ff31467e94
#
_entry.id   b2f9b0039f364cab5e3fa5ff31467e94
#
_cell.length_a   1.000
_cell.length_b   1.000
_cell.length_c   1.000
_cell.angle_alpha   90.00
_cell.angle_beta   90.00
_cell.angle_gamma   90.00
#
_symmetry.space_group_name_H-M   'P 1'
#
loop_
_entity.id
_entity.type
_entity.pdbx_description
1 polymer ?
#
loop_
_entity_poly.entity_id
_entity_poly.type
_entity_poly.pdbx_seq_one_letter_code
_entity_poly.pdbx_strand_id
1 'polypeptide(L)'
;MILNRIRNRNSNLKLAMKTKFQRTSKKASNHHRSAFTLVELLLVLVILGILAAIVIPRFAGRSEQAKEQAAVTQISSLTTALNNFEVDNGFYPKSLNDLLVQPRDAQNWHGPYLQSDVIPKDPWGNDYTYKAPGGHNPSSFDISSGGRPGGDKVFANWTIKR
;
A
#
# COMPACT_ATOMS: atom_id res chain seq x y z
N MET A 1 -24.97 84.32 -48.53
CA MET A 1 -23.62 83.79 -48.83
C MET A 1 -23.34 82.56 -47.98
N ILE A 2 -24.24 81.57 -47.93
CA ILE A 2 -24.10 80.37 -47.04
C ILE A 2 -24.63 79.09 -47.75
N LEU A 3 -24.68 78.97 -49.02
CA LEU A 3 -25.28 77.81 -49.68
C LEU A 3 -24.30 76.96 -50.50
N ASN A 4 -22.99 77.20 -50.47
CA ASN A 4 -22.03 76.50 -51.32
C ASN A 4 -21.06 75.57 -50.54
N ARG A 5 -21.30 75.28 -49.26
CA ARG A 5 -20.38 74.48 -48.43
C ARG A 5 -20.88 73.06 -48.17
N ILE A 6 -22.04 72.67 -48.61
CA ILE A 6 -22.63 71.36 -48.30
C ILE A 6 -22.52 70.34 -49.46
N ARG A 7 -22.13 70.79 -50.70
CA ARG A 7 -22.10 69.86 -51.81
C ARG A 7 -20.80 69.04 -51.98
N ASN A 8 -19.77 69.29 -51.21
CA ASN A 8 -18.46 68.64 -51.41
C ASN A 8 -18.09 67.60 -50.34
N ARG A 9 -19.08 67.22 -49.50
CA ARG A 9 -18.83 66.19 -48.45
C ARG A 9 -19.29 64.81 -48.84
N ASN A 10 -20.08 64.64 -49.86
CA ASN A 10 -20.67 63.37 -50.24
C ASN A 10 -19.92 62.58 -51.33
N SER A 11 -18.92 63.18 -51.99
CA SER A 11 -18.10 62.45 -52.97
C SER A 11 -16.96 61.60 -52.41
N ASN A 12 -16.52 61.91 -51.21
CA ASN A 12 -15.38 61.14 -50.59
C ASN A 12 -15.83 59.96 -49.77
N LEU A 13 -17.12 59.76 -49.51
CA LEU A 13 -17.63 58.64 -48.71
C LEU A 13 -17.90 57.38 -49.55
N LYS A 14 -17.94 57.50 -50.90
CA LYS A 14 -18.14 56.30 -51.75
C LYS A 14 -16.88 55.60 -52.23
N LEU A 15 -15.70 56.15 -51.95
CA LEU A 15 -14.46 55.56 -52.42
C LEU A 15 -13.73 54.67 -51.35
N ALA A 16 -14.23 54.66 -50.13
CA ALA A 16 -13.60 53.96 -49.02
C ALA A 16 -14.19 52.55 -48.70
N MET A 17 -15.18 52.10 -49.50
CA MET A 17 -15.85 50.78 -49.23
C MET A 17 -15.54 49.71 -50.27
N LYS A 18 -14.35 49.68 -50.86
CA LYS A 18 -13.82 48.53 -51.57
C LYS A 18 -12.67 47.89 -50.75
N THR A 19 -12.90 47.59 -49.48
CA THR A 19 -12.05 46.72 -48.77
C THR A 19 -12.21 45.29 -49.28
N LYS A 20 -11.16 44.79 -49.91
CA LYS A 20 -11.02 43.44 -50.37
C LYS A 20 -11.29 42.50 -49.19
N PHE A 21 -12.42 41.82 -49.22
CA PHE A 21 -12.68 40.66 -48.38
C PHE A 21 -11.76 39.52 -48.86
N GLN A 22 -10.55 39.49 -48.35
CA GLN A 22 -9.65 38.36 -48.55
C GLN A 22 -10.20 37.21 -47.70
N ARG A 23 -10.87 36.28 -48.32
CA ARG A 23 -11.22 35.00 -47.76
C ARG A 23 -9.89 34.25 -47.50
N THR A 24 -9.35 34.34 -46.29
CA THR A 24 -8.29 33.45 -45.85
C THR A 24 -8.90 32.06 -45.74
N SER A 25 -8.69 31.26 -46.76
CA SER A 25 -8.91 29.81 -46.71
C SER A 25 -7.99 29.24 -45.62
N LYS A 26 -8.51 29.01 -44.43
CA LYS A 26 -7.85 28.17 -43.42
C LYS A 26 -7.75 26.79 -44.04
N LYS A 27 -6.53 26.44 -44.46
CA LYS A 27 -6.15 25.09 -44.84
C LYS A 27 -6.37 24.22 -43.58
N ALA A 28 -7.46 23.45 -43.57
CA ALA A 28 -7.70 22.47 -42.53
C ALA A 28 -6.54 21.51 -42.55
N SER A 29 -5.70 21.55 -41.52
CA SER A 29 -4.68 20.50 -41.30
C SER A 29 -5.46 19.23 -40.95
N ASN A 30 -5.51 18.30 -41.89
CA ASN A 30 -5.96 16.96 -41.63
C ASN A 30 -4.94 16.32 -40.62
N HIS A 31 -5.23 16.45 -39.32
CA HIS A 31 -4.61 15.58 -38.35
C HIS A 31 -5.11 14.17 -38.64
N HIS A 32 -4.28 13.37 -39.26
CA HIS A 32 -4.51 11.94 -39.34
C HIS A 32 -4.53 11.43 -37.88
N ARG A 33 -5.73 11.29 -37.35
CA ARG A 33 -5.92 10.52 -36.10
C ARG A 33 -5.61 9.08 -36.47
N SER A 34 -4.42 8.64 -36.13
CA SER A 34 -4.05 7.22 -36.23
C SER A 34 -5.01 6.45 -35.34
N ALA A 35 -5.99 5.80 -35.93
CA ALA A 35 -6.87 4.88 -35.22
C ALA A 35 -6.09 3.59 -35.01
N PHE A 36 -6.00 3.13 -33.76
CA PHE A 36 -5.41 1.83 -33.43
C PHE A 36 -6.17 0.70 -34.12
N THR A 37 -5.46 -0.23 -34.71
CA THR A 37 -6.06 -1.41 -35.28
C THR A 37 -6.37 -2.44 -34.19
N LEU A 38 -7.41 -3.26 -34.41
CA LEU A 38 -7.77 -4.35 -33.48
C LEU A 38 -6.60 -5.34 -33.33
N VAL A 39 -5.86 -5.58 -34.39
CA VAL A 39 -4.67 -6.47 -34.41
C VAL A 39 -3.56 -5.91 -33.53
N GLU A 40 -3.32 -4.60 -33.55
CA GLU A 40 -2.29 -3.95 -32.73
C GLU A 40 -2.61 -4.06 -31.22
N LEU A 41 -3.89 -3.88 -30.85
CA LEU A 41 -4.34 -4.10 -29.46
C LEU A 41 -4.21 -5.58 -29.06
N LEU A 42 -4.56 -6.50 -29.96
CA LEU A 42 -4.45 -7.93 -29.71
C LEU A 42 -2.98 -8.35 -29.53
N LEU A 43 -2.07 -7.82 -30.35
CA LEU A 43 -0.64 -8.07 -30.23
C LEU A 43 -0.09 -7.59 -28.87
N VAL A 44 -0.48 -6.40 -28.43
CA VAL A 44 -0.07 -5.86 -27.11
C VAL A 44 -0.56 -6.77 -25.98
N LEU A 45 -1.82 -7.21 -26.03
CA LEU A 45 -2.36 -8.11 -25.00
C LEU A 45 -1.62 -9.46 -24.96
N VAL A 46 -1.23 -10.01 -26.12
CA VAL A 46 -0.44 -11.25 -26.18
C VAL A 46 0.94 -11.05 -25.55
N ILE A 47 1.64 -9.96 -25.90
CA ILE A 47 2.95 -9.65 -25.32
C ILE A 47 2.85 -9.46 -23.81
N LEU A 48 1.86 -8.68 -23.33
CA LEU A 48 1.63 -8.48 -21.91
C LEU A 48 1.29 -9.79 -21.18
N GLY A 49 0.51 -10.67 -21.80
CA GLY A 49 0.21 -12.01 -21.27
C GLY A 49 1.46 -12.87 -21.09
N ILE A 50 2.36 -12.90 -22.08
CA ILE A 50 3.63 -13.63 -22.00
C ILE A 50 4.52 -13.05 -20.89
N LEU A 51 4.65 -11.73 -20.82
CA LEU A 51 5.46 -11.08 -19.77
C LEU A 51 4.89 -11.33 -18.38
N ALA A 52 3.55 -11.24 -18.21
CA ALA A 52 2.88 -11.52 -16.95
C ALA A 52 3.12 -12.95 -16.47
N ALA A 53 3.08 -13.94 -17.37
CA ALA A 53 3.30 -15.34 -17.05
C ALA A 53 4.70 -15.62 -16.46
N ILE A 54 5.72 -14.84 -16.86
CA ILE A 54 7.10 -14.98 -16.34
C ILE A 54 7.28 -14.23 -15.01
N VAL A 55 6.61 -13.08 -14.86
CA VAL A 55 6.85 -12.15 -13.74
C VAL A 55 6.07 -12.57 -12.49
N ILE A 56 4.81 -12.99 -12.64
CA ILE A 56 3.94 -13.31 -11.49
C ILE A 56 4.54 -14.36 -10.54
N PRO A 57 5.10 -15.50 -10.99
CA PRO A 57 5.65 -16.53 -10.09
C PRO A 57 6.82 -16.05 -9.23
N ARG A 58 7.60 -15.09 -9.74
CA ARG A 58 8.78 -14.56 -9.02
C ARG A 58 8.41 -13.69 -7.82
N PHE A 59 7.27 -13.03 -7.87
CA PHE A 59 6.80 -12.19 -6.76
C PHE A 59 6.18 -13.00 -5.62
N ALA A 60 5.52 -14.11 -5.92
CA ALA A 60 4.87 -14.95 -4.92
C ALA A 60 5.87 -15.50 -3.87
N GLY A 61 7.05 -15.96 -4.31
CA GLY A 61 8.08 -16.46 -3.40
C GLY A 61 8.70 -15.38 -2.51
N ARG A 62 8.90 -14.17 -3.03
CA ARG A 62 9.44 -13.04 -2.24
C ARG A 62 8.45 -12.54 -1.19
N SER A 63 7.16 -12.55 -1.51
CA SER A 63 6.10 -12.19 -0.56
C SER A 63 6.07 -13.15 0.63
N GLU A 64 6.24 -14.44 0.40
CA GLU A 64 6.27 -15.44 1.48
C GLU A 64 7.49 -15.27 2.37
N GLN A 65 8.68 -15.08 1.79
CA GLN A 65 9.91 -14.80 2.56
C GLN A 65 9.77 -13.53 3.43
N ALA A 66 9.14 -12.48 2.89
CA ALA A 66 8.87 -11.25 3.65
C ALA A 66 7.94 -11.50 4.84
N LYS A 67 6.90 -12.34 4.67
CA LYS A 67 6.00 -12.75 5.76
C LYS A 67 6.74 -13.58 6.82
N GLU A 68 7.56 -14.52 6.42
CA GLU A 68 8.38 -15.32 7.35
C GLU A 68 9.28 -14.42 8.20
N GLN A 69 9.96 -13.46 7.58
CA GLN A 69 10.81 -12.50 8.29
C GLN A 69 9.98 -11.58 9.21
N ALA A 70 8.82 -11.14 8.79
CA ALA A 70 7.91 -10.34 9.60
C ALA A 70 7.42 -11.13 10.84
N ALA A 71 7.12 -12.42 10.70
CA ALA A 71 6.72 -13.26 11.82
C ALA A 71 7.83 -13.36 12.88
N VAL A 72 9.08 -13.59 12.46
CA VAL A 72 10.24 -13.64 13.36
C VAL A 72 10.41 -12.30 14.08
N THR A 73 10.31 -11.19 13.36
CA THR A 73 10.43 -9.84 13.94
C THR A 73 9.31 -9.56 14.95
N GLN A 74 8.07 -9.92 14.64
CA GLN A 74 6.93 -9.73 15.55
C GLN A 74 7.06 -10.59 16.81
N ILE A 75 7.51 -11.86 16.70
CA ILE A 75 7.78 -12.71 17.85
C ILE A 75 8.86 -12.09 18.74
N SER A 76 9.92 -11.53 18.15
CA SER A 76 10.97 -10.82 18.90
C SER A 76 10.41 -9.59 19.64
N SER A 77 9.53 -8.81 19.00
CA SER A 77 8.89 -7.65 19.62
C SER A 77 7.97 -8.06 20.77
N LEU A 78 7.15 -9.10 20.59
CA LEU A 78 6.30 -9.66 21.64
C LEU A 78 7.12 -10.22 22.79
N THR A 79 8.24 -10.90 22.50
CA THR A 79 9.18 -11.39 23.50
C THR A 79 9.74 -10.26 24.36
N THR A 80 10.11 -9.13 23.74
CA THR A 80 10.58 -7.94 24.45
C THR A 80 9.49 -7.38 25.38
N ALA A 81 8.26 -7.27 24.90
CA ALA A 81 7.14 -6.78 25.72
C ALA A 81 6.83 -7.72 26.90
N LEU A 82 6.88 -9.03 26.69
CA LEU A 82 6.68 -10.03 27.74
C LEU A 82 7.79 -9.98 28.81
N ASN A 83 9.04 -9.77 28.40
CA ASN A 83 10.15 -9.59 29.34
C ASN A 83 10.03 -8.27 30.12
N ASN A 84 9.60 -7.18 29.49
CA ASN A 84 9.36 -5.93 30.20
C ASN A 84 8.25 -6.07 31.25
N PHE A 85 7.17 -6.78 30.92
CA PHE A 85 6.11 -7.11 31.88
C PHE A 85 6.67 -7.90 33.08
N GLU A 86 7.52 -8.91 32.83
CA GLU A 86 8.14 -9.72 33.86
C GLU A 86 9.10 -8.92 34.75
N VAL A 87 9.89 -8.02 34.17
CA VAL A 87 10.79 -7.11 34.92
C VAL A 87 10.01 -6.25 35.90
N ASP A 88 8.85 -5.72 35.49
CA ASP A 88 8.02 -4.85 36.33
C ASP A 88 7.28 -5.64 37.42
N ASN A 89 6.76 -6.83 37.12
CA ASN A 89 5.82 -7.54 37.96
C ASN A 89 6.40 -8.80 38.65
N GLY A 90 7.57 -9.29 38.21
CA GLY A 90 8.23 -10.48 38.76
C GLY A 90 7.67 -11.82 38.26
N PHE A 91 6.74 -11.79 37.30
CA PHE A 91 6.17 -13.00 36.67
C PHE A 91 5.72 -12.71 35.24
N TYR A 92 5.58 -13.74 34.41
CA TYR A 92 5.06 -13.60 33.06
C TYR A 92 3.53 -13.51 33.04
N PRO A 93 2.92 -12.71 32.15
CA PRO A 93 1.47 -12.57 32.05
C PRO A 93 0.80 -13.90 31.69
N LYS A 94 -0.47 -14.06 32.07
CA LYS A 94 -1.25 -15.27 31.75
C LYS A 94 -1.75 -15.28 30.29
N SER A 95 -1.89 -14.09 29.69
CA SER A 95 -2.33 -13.92 28.31
C SER A 95 -1.60 -12.76 27.66
N LEU A 96 -1.53 -12.72 26.33
CA LEU A 96 -0.97 -11.58 25.60
C LEU A 96 -1.79 -10.30 25.82
N ASN A 97 -3.08 -10.42 26.15
CA ASN A 97 -3.93 -9.25 26.42
C ASN A 97 -3.48 -8.49 27.67
N ASP A 98 -2.80 -9.13 28.60
CA ASP A 98 -2.27 -8.51 29.82
C ASP A 98 -1.13 -7.51 29.52
N LEU A 99 -0.59 -7.53 28.29
CA LEU A 99 0.35 -6.52 27.78
C LEU A 99 -0.32 -5.20 27.44
N LEU A 100 -1.64 -5.19 27.22
CA LEU A 100 -2.43 -4.03 26.85
C LEU A 100 -3.28 -3.51 27.98
N VAL A 101 -3.79 -4.43 28.83
CA VAL A 101 -4.71 -4.11 29.92
C VAL A 101 -4.15 -4.69 31.21
N GLN A 102 -4.07 -3.88 32.27
CA GLN A 102 -3.56 -4.30 33.56
C GLN A 102 -4.37 -5.46 34.12
N PRO A 103 -3.76 -6.63 34.37
CA PRO A 103 -4.41 -7.72 35.10
C PRO A 103 -4.44 -7.44 36.60
N ARG A 104 -5.40 -8.06 37.30
CA ARG A 104 -5.63 -7.80 38.75
C ARG A 104 -4.45 -8.13 39.65
N ASP A 105 -3.62 -9.06 39.25
CA ASP A 105 -2.47 -9.58 39.99
C ASP A 105 -1.15 -8.83 39.69
N ALA A 106 -1.13 -7.92 38.69
CA ALA A 106 0.03 -7.12 38.33
C ALA A 106 -0.04 -5.71 38.96
N GLN A 107 0.36 -5.59 40.22
CA GLN A 107 0.29 -4.31 40.95
C GLN A 107 1.32 -3.28 40.45
N ASN A 108 2.45 -3.74 39.92
CA ASN A 108 3.50 -2.89 39.36
C ASN A 108 3.41 -2.78 37.84
N TRP A 109 2.22 -2.87 37.28
CA TRP A 109 2.02 -2.77 35.84
C TRP A 109 2.30 -1.34 35.34
N HIS A 110 3.24 -1.21 34.40
CA HIS A 110 3.65 0.07 33.80
C HIS A 110 3.30 0.14 32.29
N GLY A 111 2.41 -0.73 31.83
CA GLY A 111 2.01 -0.78 30.42
C GLY A 111 1.13 0.40 29.97
N PRO A 112 0.64 0.38 28.71
CA PRO A 112 0.72 -0.78 27.82
C PRO A 112 2.14 -1.05 27.32
N TYR A 113 2.49 -2.36 27.19
CA TYR A 113 3.81 -2.80 26.75
C TYR A 113 3.92 -2.95 25.24
N LEU A 114 2.81 -2.76 24.52
CA LEU A 114 2.75 -2.72 23.07
C LEU A 114 2.36 -1.32 22.60
N GLN A 115 2.88 -0.92 21.45
CA GLN A 115 2.50 0.36 20.81
C GLN A 115 1.11 0.32 20.15
N SER A 116 0.58 -0.89 19.93
CA SER A 116 -0.74 -1.12 19.33
C SER A 116 -1.79 -1.34 20.42
N ASP A 117 -3.00 -0.87 20.20
CA ASP A 117 -4.15 -1.08 21.09
C ASP A 117 -4.75 -2.51 21.00
N VAL A 118 -4.22 -3.33 20.08
CA VAL A 118 -4.65 -4.73 19.88
C VAL A 118 -3.44 -5.64 19.77
N ILE A 119 -3.61 -6.90 20.19
CA ILE A 119 -2.58 -7.92 19.95
C ILE A 119 -2.47 -8.14 18.43
N PRO A 120 -1.27 -7.97 17.86
CA PRO A 120 -1.08 -8.16 16.43
C PRO A 120 -1.31 -9.63 16.05
N LYS A 121 -1.88 -9.84 14.87
CA LYS A 121 -1.93 -11.15 14.24
C LYS A 121 -0.63 -11.43 13.50
N ASP A 122 -0.35 -12.69 13.26
CA ASP A 122 0.79 -13.08 12.44
C ASP A 122 0.61 -12.63 10.97
N PRO A 123 1.64 -12.64 10.12
CA PRO A 123 1.54 -12.17 8.73
C PRO A 123 0.58 -12.96 7.84
N TRP A 124 0.08 -14.08 8.30
CA TRP A 124 -0.95 -14.91 7.61
C TRP A 124 -2.35 -14.69 8.19
N GLY A 125 -2.49 -13.85 9.25
CA GLY A 125 -3.77 -13.49 9.86
C GLY A 125 -4.20 -14.38 11.03
N ASN A 126 -3.32 -15.28 11.53
CA ASN A 126 -3.61 -16.12 12.67
C ASN A 126 -3.20 -15.45 13.99
N ASP A 127 -3.75 -15.92 15.09
CA ASP A 127 -3.33 -15.49 16.42
C ASP A 127 -2.03 -16.21 16.82
N TYR A 128 -1.19 -15.55 17.62
CA TYR A 128 -0.01 -16.18 18.23
C TYR A 128 -0.43 -17.15 19.33
N THR A 129 0.19 -18.33 19.37
CA THR A 129 0.05 -19.26 20.48
C THR A 129 1.00 -18.82 21.58
N TYR A 130 0.49 -18.58 22.78
CA TYR A 130 1.25 -18.16 23.95
C TYR A 130 0.98 -19.06 25.15
N LYS A 131 2.01 -19.39 25.91
CA LYS A 131 1.92 -20.17 27.14
C LYS A 131 3.03 -19.78 28.11
N ALA A 132 2.67 -19.47 29.35
CA ALA A 132 3.58 -19.28 30.47
C ALA A 132 3.09 -20.09 31.68
N PRO A 133 3.97 -20.91 32.34
CA PRO A 133 5.33 -21.27 31.90
C PRO A 133 5.31 -22.07 30.60
N GLY A 134 6.40 -21.92 29.81
CA GLY A 134 6.51 -22.59 28.50
C GLY A 134 6.75 -24.09 28.63
N GLY A 135 6.38 -24.86 27.63
CA GLY A 135 6.73 -26.27 27.54
C GLY A 135 8.17 -26.49 27.04
N HIS A 136 8.61 -25.58 26.14
CA HIS A 136 10.00 -25.55 25.62
C HIS A 136 10.91 -24.71 26.52
N ASN A 137 10.37 -23.65 27.12
CA ASN A 137 11.06 -22.74 28.03
C ASN A 137 10.40 -22.77 29.44
N PRO A 138 10.64 -23.78 30.28
CA PRO A 138 9.93 -23.96 31.55
C PRO A 138 10.11 -22.80 32.55
N SER A 139 11.25 -22.10 32.50
CA SER A 139 11.54 -20.93 33.35
C SER A 139 11.07 -19.63 32.78
N SER A 140 10.40 -19.65 31.62
CA SER A 140 9.95 -18.47 30.87
C SER A 140 8.62 -18.78 30.19
N PHE A 141 8.49 -18.41 28.93
CA PHE A 141 7.27 -18.60 28.14
C PHE A 141 7.59 -19.15 26.76
N ASP A 142 6.59 -19.73 26.13
CA ASP A 142 6.58 -20.10 24.73
C ASP A 142 5.65 -19.17 23.97
N ILE A 143 6.15 -18.63 22.85
CA ILE A 143 5.32 -17.89 21.87
C ILE A 143 5.65 -18.37 20.48
N SER A 144 4.61 -18.63 19.68
CA SER A 144 4.77 -19.13 18.31
C SER A 144 3.66 -18.70 17.38
N SER A 145 3.99 -18.70 16.07
CA SER A 145 3.07 -18.63 14.94
C SER A 145 3.12 -19.96 14.19
N GLY A 146 1.97 -20.48 13.82
CA GLY A 146 1.84 -21.66 12.96
C GLY A 146 2.22 -21.43 11.50
N GLY A 147 2.54 -20.18 11.13
CA GLY A 147 2.89 -19.83 9.76
C GLY A 147 1.72 -19.90 8.80
N ARG A 148 2.01 -20.18 7.53
CA ARG A 148 1.01 -20.27 6.49
C ARG A 148 0.04 -21.44 6.73
N PRO A 149 -1.29 -21.24 6.59
CA PRO A 149 -2.26 -22.34 6.67
C PRO A 149 -1.91 -23.49 5.73
N GLY A 150 -1.79 -24.69 6.30
CA GLY A 150 -1.38 -25.91 5.57
C GLY A 150 0.11 -25.98 5.24
N GLY A 151 0.94 -25.12 5.81
CA GLY A 151 2.40 -25.21 5.74
C GLY A 151 2.99 -25.92 6.95
N ASP A 152 4.25 -26.37 6.82
CA ASP A 152 4.95 -27.13 7.87
C ASP A 152 5.87 -26.26 8.73
N LYS A 153 5.98 -24.95 8.44
CA LYS A 153 6.87 -24.03 9.14
C LYS A 153 6.19 -23.43 10.36
N VAL A 154 6.80 -23.58 11.52
CA VAL A 154 6.45 -22.90 12.76
C VAL A 154 7.53 -21.88 13.07
N PHE A 155 7.14 -20.68 13.51
CA PHE A 155 8.04 -19.62 13.98
C PHE A 155 7.84 -19.48 15.49
N ALA A 156 8.92 -19.47 16.25
CA ALA A 156 8.84 -19.52 17.70
C ALA A 156 10.04 -18.82 18.37
N ASN A 157 9.89 -18.50 19.67
CA ASN A 157 10.97 -17.97 20.50
C ASN A 157 11.94 -19.05 21.01
N TRP A 158 11.78 -20.30 20.58
CA TRP A 158 12.70 -21.40 20.90
C TRP A 158 13.29 -22.03 19.64
N THR A 159 14.39 -22.77 19.80
CA THR A 159 15.02 -23.49 18.68
C THR A 159 14.18 -24.69 18.28
N ILE A 160 13.64 -24.68 17.08
CA ILE A 160 12.93 -25.83 16.51
C ILE A 160 13.97 -26.84 16.00
N LYS A 161 14.10 -27.99 16.66
CA LYS A 161 14.92 -29.08 16.14
C LYS A 161 14.22 -29.66 14.91
N ARG A 162 14.87 -29.57 13.75
CA ARG A 162 14.44 -30.22 12.51
C ARG A 162 14.83 -31.68 12.50
#